data_df93550fcdad36f8d7df43be61528622
#
_entry.id   df93550fcdad36f8d7df43be61528622
#
_cell.length_a   1.000
_cell.length_b   1.000
_cell.length_c   1.000
_cell.angle_alpha   90.00
_cell.angle_beta   90.00
_cell.angle_gamma   90.00
#
_symmetry.space_group_name_H-M   'P 1'
#
loop_
_entity.id
_entity.type
_entity.pdbx_description
1 polymer ?
#
loop_
_entity_poly.entity_id
_entity_poly.type
_entity_poly.pdbx_seq_one_letter_code
_entity_poly.pdbx_strand_id
1 'polypeptide(L)'
;MWQGIQVWGNRNKHQLKENGHYWQGIAELKNNAVIENAKVAIDLWNPSAASPELTTGGIVRASNSSFINNARAVHFHPYENRFQHPQHPEQTVVRDNVSYFHNCTFAVNSDYSGPDAFISHVNLFKVRGVRFTACDFRLEDNPFNHQWPIGIHGYDAGFIVDGSYNMLSNGTVGVNKKSTFDNFFKAVVSTKDGLVGERTFTVKATNFTNNQYGVSAHLSGYGTVLNSNFEVGQRRYGCPAGIYAELTPQLTIEQDTFTMAQVHPEEYYGVIIKDSKSVNQ
;
A
#
# COMPACT_ATOMS: atom_id res chain seq x y z
N MET A 1 -17.15 12.66 11.59
CA MET A 1 -16.76 11.34 11.00
C MET A 1 -17.32 10.22 11.84
N TRP A 2 -17.81 9.15 11.22
CA TRP A 2 -18.21 7.91 11.85
C TRP A 2 -17.00 6.95 11.99
N GLN A 3 -17.13 5.88 12.79
CA GLN A 3 -15.97 5.02 13.08
C GLN A 3 -15.53 4.15 11.89
N GLY A 4 -16.42 3.86 10.95
CA GLY A 4 -16.18 2.96 9.83
C GLY A 4 -16.63 1.53 10.08
N ILE A 5 -16.12 0.60 9.28
CA ILE A 5 -16.44 -0.81 9.30
C ILE A 5 -15.30 -1.57 9.99
N GLN A 6 -15.62 -2.35 11.01
CA GLN A 6 -14.66 -3.26 11.62
C GLN A 6 -14.81 -4.67 11.01
N VAL A 7 -13.71 -5.27 10.61
CA VAL A 7 -13.67 -6.63 10.03
C VAL A 7 -12.83 -7.51 10.94
N TRP A 8 -13.49 -8.20 11.84
CA TRP A 8 -12.83 -9.02 12.84
C TRP A 8 -12.37 -10.35 12.27
N GLY A 9 -11.24 -10.82 12.76
CA GLY A 9 -10.70 -12.11 12.40
C GLY A 9 -10.37 -12.96 13.62
N ASN A 10 -9.62 -14.00 13.38
CA ASN A 10 -8.99 -14.84 14.39
C ASN A 10 -7.51 -14.99 14.03
N ARG A 11 -6.62 -14.36 14.80
CA ARG A 11 -5.18 -14.34 14.54
C ARG A 11 -4.55 -15.72 14.42
N ASN A 12 -5.14 -16.72 15.09
CA ASN A 12 -4.62 -18.08 15.14
C ASN A 12 -5.16 -18.97 14.01
N LYS A 13 -5.97 -18.43 13.12
CA LYS A 13 -6.60 -19.15 11.99
C LYS A 13 -6.19 -18.54 10.66
N HIS A 14 -6.10 -19.39 9.64
CA HIS A 14 -5.79 -18.95 8.28
C HIS A 14 -7.00 -18.31 7.56
N GLN A 15 -6.73 -17.68 6.42
CA GLN A 15 -7.74 -17.00 5.59
C GLN A 15 -8.35 -17.88 4.50
N LEU A 16 -8.07 -19.16 4.45
CA LEU A 16 -8.66 -20.08 3.49
C LEU A 16 -9.96 -20.67 4.03
N LYS A 17 -10.85 -21.10 3.12
CA LYS A 17 -12.04 -21.88 3.49
C LYS A 17 -11.64 -23.23 4.08
N GLU A 18 -12.25 -23.58 5.20
CA GLU A 18 -12.15 -24.89 5.80
C GLU A 18 -13.56 -25.45 5.95
N ASN A 19 -13.85 -26.61 5.34
CA ASN A 19 -15.19 -27.22 5.31
C ASN A 19 -16.30 -26.26 4.85
N GLY A 20 -16.00 -25.39 3.87
CA GLY A 20 -16.97 -24.44 3.32
C GLY A 20 -17.10 -23.12 4.11
N HIS A 21 -16.45 -22.97 5.25
CA HIS A 21 -16.52 -21.80 6.13
C HIS A 21 -15.20 -21.04 6.22
N TYR A 22 -15.28 -19.76 6.49
CA TYR A 22 -14.13 -18.93 6.85
C TYR A 22 -14.09 -18.74 8.37
N TRP A 23 -12.88 -18.72 8.93
CA TRP A 23 -12.65 -18.33 10.32
C TRP A 23 -12.51 -16.79 10.48
N GLN A 24 -12.44 -16.10 9.36
CA GLN A 24 -12.20 -14.66 9.29
C GLN A 24 -13.45 -13.93 8.84
N GLY A 25 -13.72 -12.77 9.42
CA GLY A 25 -14.69 -11.84 8.87
C GLY A 25 -14.24 -11.36 7.49
N ILE A 26 -15.20 -11.14 6.60
CA ILE A 26 -14.94 -10.70 5.22
C ILE A 26 -15.79 -9.48 4.90
N ALA A 27 -15.16 -8.40 4.45
CA ALA A 27 -15.84 -7.29 3.80
C ALA A 27 -15.65 -7.39 2.29
N GLU A 28 -16.74 -7.48 1.55
CA GLU A 28 -16.75 -7.44 0.09
C GLU A 28 -17.39 -6.14 -0.39
N LEU A 29 -16.64 -5.32 -1.13
CA LEU A 29 -17.09 -4.08 -1.74
C LEU A 29 -17.09 -4.25 -3.26
N LYS A 30 -18.24 -3.99 -3.92
CA LYS A 30 -18.44 -4.17 -5.35
C LYS A 30 -19.42 -3.14 -5.88
N ASN A 31 -19.53 -3.06 -7.20
CA ASN A 31 -20.60 -2.31 -7.88
C ASN A 31 -20.64 -0.84 -7.48
N ASN A 32 -19.47 -0.17 -7.51
CA ASN A 32 -19.32 1.24 -7.17
C ASN A 32 -19.69 1.57 -5.71
N ALA A 33 -19.49 0.62 -4.79
CA ALA A 33 -19.66 0.90 -3.36
C ALA A 33 -18.75 2.04 -2.92
N VAL A 34 -19.27 2.94 -2.09
CA VAL A 34 -18.54 4.10 -1.55
C VAL A 34 -18.53 4.03 -0.03
N ILE A 35 -17.35 4.21 0.56
CA ILE A 35 -17.19 4.46 2.00
C ILE A 35 -16.56 5.84 2.14
N GLU A 36 -17.27 6.74 2.82
CA GLU A 36 -16.83 8.12 2.93
C GLU A 36 -16.94 8.68 4.34
N ASN A 37 -16.11 9.69 4.63
CA ASN A 37 -16.15 10.48 5.86
C ASN A 37 -16.02 9.63 7.15
N ALA A 38 -15.27 8.52 7.09
CA ALA A 38 -14.99 7.68 8.24
C ALA A 38 -13.64 8.05 8.89
N LYS A 39 -13.52 7.81 10.19
CA LYS A 39 -12.25 7.88 10.90
C LYS A 39 -11.28 6.81 10.36
N VAL A 40 -11.74 5.55 10.28
CA VAL A 40 -11.08 4.47 9.54
C VAL A 40 -12.16 3.76 8.75
N ALA A 41 -12.15 3.84 7.41
CA ALA A 41 -13.23 3.27 6.61
C ALA A 41 -13.34 1.75 6.79
N ILE A 42 -12.20 1.04 6.80
CA ILE A 42 -12.14 -0.39 7.14
C ILE A 42 -10.98 -0.63 8.11
N ASP A 43 -11.30 -1.10 9.32
CA ASP A 43 -10.34 -1.46 10.36
C ASP A 43 -10.39 -2.98 10.62
N LEU A 44 -9.25 -3.67 10.41
CA LEU A 44 -9.20 -5.13 10.41
C LEU A 44 -8.87 -5.71 11.80
N TRP A 45 -9.57 -5.24 12.81
CA TRP A 45 -9.53 -5.78 14.17
C TRP A 45 -10.74 -5.31 14.99
N ASN A 46 -10.83 -5.77 16.23
CA ASN A 46 -11.79 -5.28 17.23
C ASN A 46 -11.06 -4.58 18.37
N PRO A 47 -10.96 -3.25 18.37
CA PRO A 47 -10.27 -2.51 19.43
C PRO A 47 -10.96 -2.60 20.80
N SER A 48 -12.23 -3.01 20.84
CA SER A 48 -13.02 -3.14 22.07
C SER A 48 -13.00 -4.56 22.66
N ALA A 49 -12.33 -5.52 22.01
CA ALA A 49 -12.20 -6.86 22.53
C ALA A 49 -11.28 -6.89 23.77
N ALA A 50 -11.45 -7.87 24.66
CA ALA A 50 -10.55 -8.07 25.80
C ALA A 50 -9.09 -8.33 25.38
N SER A 51 -8.89 -8.90 24.19
CA SER A 51 -7.59 -9.12 23.54
C SER A 51 -7.68 -8.71 22.06
N PRO A 52 -7.59 -7.41 21.75
CA PRO A 52 -7.74 -6.90 20.39
C PRO A 52 -6.78 -7.53 19.38
N GLU A 53 -5.53 -7.81 19.79
CA GLU A 53 -4.49 -8.43 18.99
C GLU A 53 -4.85 -9.84 18.49
N LEU A 54 -5.79 -10.53 19.14
CA LEU A 54 -6.28 -11.85 18.69
C LEU A 54 -7.40 -11.75 17.66
N THR A 55 -7.96 -10.56 17.43
CA THR A 55 -9.08 -10.34 16.50
C THR A 55 -8.63 -9.89 15.12
N THR A 56 -7.34 -9.92 14.82
CA THR A 56 -6.76 -9.57 13.53
C THR A 56 -6.92 -10.71 12.51
N GLY A 57 -6.65 -10.44 11.22
CA GLY A 57 -6.75 -11.42 10.15
C GLY A 57 -8.03 -11.34 9.32
N GLY A 58 -8.89 -10.34 9.56
CA GLY A 58 -10.03 -10.04 8.71
C GLY A 58 -9.60 -9.85 7.24
N ILE A 59 -10.54 -10.01 6.31
CA ILE A 59 -10.33 -10.01 4.86
C ILE A 59 -11.10 -8.85 4.23
N VAL A 60 -10.45 -8.11 3.34
CA VAL A 60 -11.10 -7.12 2.47
C VAL A 60 -10.96 -7.53 1.02
N ARG A 61 -12.07 -7.54 0.30
CA ARG A 61 -12.12 -7.75 -1.15
C ARG A 61 -12.87 -6.59 -1.77
N ALA A 62 -12.16 -5.65 -2.35
CA ALA A 62 -12.76 -4.48 -2.96
C ALA A 62 -12.51 -4.49 -4.46
N SER A 63 -13.57 -4.27 -5.25
CA SER A 63 -13.49 -4.10 -6.70
C SER A 63 -14.42 -2.98 -7.14
N ASN A 64 -13.92 -2.10 -8.02
CA ASN A 64 -14.70 -0.98 -8.55
C ASN A 64 -15.40 -0.19 -7.44
N SER A 65 -14.67 0.20 -6.40
CA SER A 65 -15.22 0.83 -5.20
C SER A 65 -14.38 2.04 -4.79
N SER A 66 -14.94 2.93 -3.98
CA SER A 66 -14.29 4.19 -3.63
C SER A 66 -14.22 4.40 -2.12
N PHE A 67 -13.11 4.97 -1.68
CA PHE A 67 -12.83 5.38 -0.31
C PHE A 67 -12.56 6.89 -0.32
N ILE A 68 -13.55 7.69 0.05
CA ILE A 68 -13.51 9.14 -0.13
C ILE A 68 -13.50 9.86 1.22
N ASN A 69 -12.62 10.84 1.40
CA ASN A 69 -12.58 11.70 2.59
C ASN A 69 -12.53 10.95 3.92
N ASN A 70 -11.89 9.79 3.95
CA ASN A 70 -11.63 9.07 5.19
C ASN A 70 -10.31 9.54 5.80
N ALA A 71 -10.22 9.68 7.12
CA ALA A 71 -8.94 10.00 7.76
C ALA A 71 -7.93 8.86 7.56
N ARG A 72 -8.42 7.63 7.45
CA ARG A 72 -7.72 6.46 6.92
C ARG A 72 -8.71 5.57 6.16
N ALA A 73 -8.35 5.15 4.96
CA ALA A 73 -9.24 4.28 4.20
C ALA A 73 -9.18 2.82 4.71
N VAL A 74 -7.98 2.26 4.89
CA VAL A 74 -7.84 0.87 5.36
C VAL A 74 -6.68 0.73 6.34
N HIS A 75 -6.94 0.01 7.42
CA HIS A 75 -5.92 -0.31 8.42
C HIS A 75 -5.81 -1.81 8.65
N PHE A 76 -4.66 -2.35 8.28
CA PHE A 76 -4.26 -3.73 8.58
C PHE A 76 -3.41 -3.79 9.84
N HIS A 77 -3.77 -4.68 10.74
CA HIS A 77 -3.04 -4.98 11.96
C HIS A 77 -2.21 -6.26 11.83
N PRO A 78 -1.25 -6.52 12.74
CA PRO A 78 -0.32 -7.65 12.63
C PRO A 78 -1.03 -8.98 12.47
N TYR A 79 -0.78 -9.61 11.33
CA TYR A 79 -1.36 -10.93 11.02
C TYR A 79 -0.48 -11.69 10.03
N GLU A 80 -0.31 -12.96 10.27
CA GLU A 80 0.31 -13.90 9.35
C GLU A 80 -0.67 -15.01 8.96
N ASN A 81 -0.90 -15.18 7.65
CA ASN A 81 -1.76 -16.22 7.12
C ASN A 81 -1.06 -17.58 7.17
N ARG A 82 -1.05 -18.19 8.34
CA ARG A 82 -0.37 -19.46 8.63
C ARG A 82 -1.32 -20.63 8.51
N PHE A 83 -0.87 -21.72 7.89
CA PHE A 83 -1.58 -23.00 7.86
C PHE A 83 -0.57 -24.16 7.85
N GLN A 84 -1.04 -25.32 8.24
CA GLN A 84 -0.23 -26.54 8.20
C GLN A 84 -0.07 -27.01 6.75
N HIS A 85 1.13 -27.45 6.39
CA HIS A 85 1.38 -27.98 5.06
C HIS A 85 0.57 -29.27 4.85
N PRO A 86 -0.23 -29.42 3.74
CA PRO A 86 -1.14 -30.54 3.56
C PRO A 86 -0.46 -31.92 3.59
N GLN A 87 0.78 -31.99 3.11
CA GLN A 87 1.56 -33.25 3.06
C GLN A 87 2.58 -33.37 4.20
N HIS A 88 2.83 -32.30 4.93
CA HIS A 88 3.79 -32.20 6.03
C HIS A 88 3.18 -31.42 7.19
N PRO A 89 2.25 -32.05 7.97
CA PRO A 89 1.50 -31.35 9.02
C PRO A 89 2.39 -30.77 10.15
N GLU A 90 3.61 -31.25 10.28
CA GLU A 90 4.64 -30.72 11.19
C GLU A 90 5.21 -29.37 10.73
N GLN A 91 4.99 -28.98 9.47
CA GLN A 91 5.49 -27.74 8.90
C GLN A 91 4.39 -26.69 8.80
N THR A 92 4.71 -25.51 9.28
CA THR A 92 3.84 -24.34 9.11
C THR A 92 4.28 -23.55 7.89
N VAL A 93 3.33 -23.27 6.99
CA VAL A 93 3.53 -22.44 5.80
C VAL A 93 2.88 -21.09 6.01
N VAL A 94 3.60 -20.02 5.69
CA VAL A 94 3.07 -18.65 5.66
C VAL A 94 2.71 -18.29 4.21
N ARG A 95 1.47 -17.91 3.98
CA ARG A 95 0.99 -17.43 2.68
C ARG A 95 0.66 -15.93 2.70
N ASP A 96 0.49 -15.41 1.51
CA ASP A 96 0.03 -14.04 1.32
C ASP A 96 -1.38 -13.84 1.90
N ASN A 97 -1.66 -12.64 2.37
CA ASN A 97 -2.99 -12.19 2.74
C ASN A 97 -3.88 -12.22 1.49
N VAL A 98 -5.09 -12.73 1.62
CA VAL A 98 -6.04 -12.86 0.51
C VAL A 98 -6.85 -11.58 0.24
N SER A 99 -6.56 -10.51 0.97
CA SER A 99 -7.17 -9.20 0.73
C SER A 99 -6.62 -8.57 -0.54
N TYR A 100 -7.52 -7.92 -1.29
CA TYR A 100 -7.15 -7.20 -2.50
C TYR A 100 -8.06 -5.99 -2.76
N PHE A 101 -7.50 -5.06 -3.53
CA PHE A 101 -8.18 -3.88 -4.07
C PHE A 101 -7.95 -3.86 -5.57
N HIS A 102 -9.01 -3.92 -6.35
CA HIS A 102 -8.95 -3.91 -7.81
C HIS A 102 -9.80 -2.77 -8.37
N ASN A 103 -9.19 -1.91 -9.18
CA ASN A 103 -9.85 -0.75 -9.77
C ASN A 103 -10.62 0.09 -8.73
N CYS A 104 -9.96 0.38 -7.59
CA CYS A 104 -10.51 1.16 -6.50
C CYS A 104 -9.95 2.58 -6.51
N THR A 105 -10.75 3.54 -6.04
CA THR A 105 -10.33 4.93 -5.84
C THR A 105 -10.16 5.22 -4.36
N PHE A 106 -9.04 5.83 -4.02
CA PHE A 106 -8.71 6.35 -2.69
C PHE A 106 -8.46 7.85 -2.82
N ALA A 107 -9.38 8.68 -2.34
CA ALA A 107 -9.29 10.11 -2.55
C ALA A 107 -9.59 10.93 -1.29
N VAL A 108 -8.91 12.07 -1.18
CA VAL A 108 -9.27 13.17 -0.28
C VAL A 108 -9.42 14.41 -1.14
N ASN A 109 -10.54 15.08 -1.03
CA ASN A 109 -10.86 16.32 -1.75
C ASN A 109 -11.13 17.47 -0.76
N SER A 110 -11.53 18.63 -1.29
CA SER A 110 -11.82 19.84 -0.51
C SER A 110 -12.94 19.68 0.53
N ASP A 111 -13.81 18.67 0.38
CA ASP A 111 -14.92 18.42 1.31
C ASP A 111 -14.47 17.62 2.55
N TYR A 112 -13.20 17.29 2.66
CA TYR A 112 -12.66 16.61 3.84
C TYR A 112 -12.80 17.50 5.08
N SER A 113 -13.64 17.09 6.01
CA SER A 113 -13.96 17.82 7.25
C SER A 113 -13.61 17.05 8.52
N GLY A 114 -12.67 16.09 8.42
CA GLY A 114 -12.24 15.30 9.58
C GLY A 114 -11.57 16.15 10.66
N PRO A 115 -11.82 15.85 11.95
CA PRO A 115 -11.13 16.54 13.05
C PRO A 115 -9.65 16.18 13.10
N ASP A 116 -9.30 14.99 12.61
CA ASP A 116 -7.93 14.51 12.54
C ASP A 116 -7.37 14.79 11.13
N ALA A 117 -6.14 15.21 11.09
CA ALA A 117 -5.45 15.38 9.84
C ALA A 117 -5.30 14.05 9.08
N PHE A 118 -5.44 14.09 7.76
CA PHE A 118 -5.17 12.93 6.92
C PHE A 118 -3.71 12.50 7.02
N ILE A 119 -3.47 11.22 7.30
CA ILE A 119 -2.12 10.65 7.44
C ILE A 119 -1.81 9.72 6.27
N SER A 120 -2.69 8.75 5.99
CA SER A 120 -2.48 7.79 4.91
C SER A 120 -3.79 7.15 4.46
N HIS A 121 -3.91 6.83 3.18
CA HIS A 121 -5.04 6.04 2.72
C HIS A 121 -4.98 4.62 3.27
N VAL A 122 -3.83 3.97 3.14
CA VAL A 122 -3.66 2.57 3.58
C VAL A 122 -2.50 2.46 4.55
N ASN A 123 -2.75 1.78 5.66
CA ASN A 123 -1.72 1.38 6.60
C ASN A 123 -1.63 -0.15 6.69
N LEU A 124 -0.46 -0.68 6.37
CA LEU A 124 -0.14 -2.11 6.41
C LEU A 124 0.86 -2.35 7.53
N PHE A 125 0.41 -2.91 8.64
CA PHE A 125 1.28 -3.15 9.79
C PHE A 125 1.48 -4.65 9.99
N LYS A 126 2.71 -5.12 9.74
CA LYS A 126 3.15 -6.52 9.91
C LYS A 126 2.22 -7.54 9.21
N VAL A 127 1.87 -7.25 7.96
CA VAL A 127 1.12 -8.15 7.07
C VAL A 127 1.91 -8.47 5.82
N ARG A 128 1.50 -9.49 5.07
CA ARG A 128 2.20 -9.91 3.87
C ARG A 128 1.22 -10.13 2.71
N GLY A 129 1.56 -9.64 1.52
CA GLY A 129 0.93 -10.02 0.26
C GLY A 129 -0.41 -9.33 -0.08
N VAL A 130 -0.77 -8.23 0.61
CA VAL A 130 -1.93 -7.41 0.22
C VAL A 130 -1.70 -6.81 -1.16
N ARG A 131 -2.73 -6.82 -2.04
CA ARG A 131 -2.62 -6.42 -3.44
C ARG A 131 -3.49 -5.22 -3.78
N PHE A 132 -2.92 -4.28 -4.54
CA PHE A 132 -3.58 -3.12 -5.12
C PHE A 132 -3.36 -3.17 -6.63
N THR A 133 -4.42 -3.36 -7.41
CA THR A 133 -4.32 -3.51 -8.88
C THR A 133 -5.16 -2.46 -9.57
N ALA A 134 -4.56 -1.67 -10.46
CA ALA A 134 -5.22 -0.61 -11.22
C ALA A 134 -5.99 0.40 -10.32
N CYS A 135 -5.44 0.70 -9.14
CA CYS A 135 -6.05 1.59 -8.17
C CYS A 135 -5.57 3.03 -8.33
N ASP A 136 -6.44 3.98 -8.04
CA ASP A 136 -6.17 5.42 -8.11
C ASP A 136 -6.10 5.99 -6.69
N PHE A 137 -4.95 6.53 -6.32
CA PHE A 137 -4.70 7.21 -5.05
C PHE A 137 -4.46 8.70 -5.33
N ARG A 138 -5.22 9.61 -4.68
CA ARG A 138 -5.08 11.04 -4.92
C ARG A 138 -5.47 11.92 -3.75
N LEU A 139 -4.83 13.08 -3.71
CA LEU A 139 -5.22 14.21 -2.88
C LEU A 139 -5.54 15.37 -3.83
N GLU A 140 -6.81 15.72 -4.01
CA GLU A 140 -7.24 16.73 -5.00
C GLU A 140 -6.82 18.14 -4.59
N ASP A 141 -6.91 18.46 -3.29
CA ASP A 141 -6.27 19.63 -2.69
C ASP A 141 -5.42 19.17 -1.51
N ASN A 142 -4.30 19.84 -1.28
CA ASN A 142 -3.55 19.60 -0.05
C ASN A 142 -4.05 20.58 1.03
N PRO A 143 -5.17 20.31 1.71
CA PRO A 143 -5.67 21.18 2.76
C PRO A 143 -4.70 21.28 3.95
N PHE A 144 -3.64 20.46 3.94
CA PHE A 144 -2.72 20.27 5.06
C PHE A 144 -1.34 20.78 4.71
N ASN A 145 -1.15 22.09 4.66
CA ASN A 145 0.13 22.76 4.37
C ASN A 145 1.30 22.35 5.29
N HIS A 146 1.07 21.51 6.30
CA HIS A 146 2.06 21.11 7.30
C HIS A 146 2.09 19.61 7.61
N GLN A 147 1.41 18.75 6.83
CA GLN A 147 1.40 17.32 7.06
C GLN A 147 2.01 16.57 5.89
N TRP A 148 2.47 15.37 6.17
CA TRP A 148 3.24 14.52 5.30
C TRP A 148 2.37 13.36 4.81
N PRO A 149 1.36 13.64 3.91
CA PRO A 149 0.37 12.66 3.51
C PRO A 149 1.01 11.51 2.75
N ILE A 150 0.56 10.28 3.08
CA ILE A 150 1.06 9.04 2.51
C ILE A 150 -0.07 8.33 1.76
N GLY A 151 0.23 7.78 0.57
CA GLY A 151 -0.73 6.93 -0.14
C GLY A 151 -0.84 5.57 0.53
N ILE A 152 0.22 4.76 0.49
CA ILE A 152 0.32 3.46 1.17
C ILE A 152 1.52 3.49 2.12
N HIS A 153 1.28 3.17 3.39
CA HIS A 153 2.32 3.02 4.40
C HIS A 153 2.45 1.55 4.82
N GLY A 154 3.51 0.89 4.38
CA GLY A 154 3.91 -0.43 4.81
C GLY A 154 4.96 -0.35 5.92
N TYR A 155 4.62 -0.83 7.12
CA TYR A 155 5.55 -1.00 8.23
C TYR A 155 5.76 -2.48 8.50
N ASP A 156 6.97 -2.97 8.27
CA ASP A 156 7.31 -4.39 8.30
C ASP A 156 6.25 -5.22 7.52
N ALA A 157 5.94 -4.79 6.29
CA ALA A 157 4.85 -5.34 5.50
C ALA A 157 5.31 -5.69 4.08
N GLY A 158 4.80 -6.80 3.56
CA GLY A 158 4.91 -7.17 2.15
C GLY A 158 3.62 -6.81 1.41
N PHE A 159 3.72 -6.16 0.25
CA PHE A 159 2.56 -5.77 -0.53
C PHE A 159 2.90 -5.59 -2.01
N ILE A 160 1.89 -5.57 -2.84
CA ILE A 160 2.02 -5.41 -4.29
C ILE A 160 1.10 -4.29 -4.75
N VAL A 161 1.68 -3.31 -5.44
CA VAL A 161 0.97 -2.32 -6.25
C VAL A 161 1.27 -2.65 -7.71
N ASP A 162 0.22 -2.84 -8.52
CA ASP A 162 0.38 -3.24 -9.93
C ASP A 162 -0.68 -2.55 -10.81
N GLY A 163 -0.47 -2.59 -12.11
CA GLY A 163 -1.48 -2.30 -13.11
C GLY A 163 -2.37 -3.51 -13.41
N SER A 164 -3.41 -3.32 -14.20
CA SER A 164 -4.14 -4.41 -14.85
C SER A 164 -3.60 -4.66 -16.25
N TYR A 165 -3.81 -5.89 -16.75
CA TYR A 165 -3.26 -6.34 -18.01
C TYR A 165 -4.33 -6.96 -18.90
N ASN A 166 -4.22 -6.75 -20.20
CA ASN A 166 -5.04 -7.40 -21.21
C ASN A 166 -4.16 -8.15 -22.21
N MET A 167 -4.71 -9.18 -22.82
CA MET A 167 -4.10 -9.82 -23.98
C MET A 167 -4.29 -8.90 -25.21
N LEU A 168 -3.21 -8.55 -25.85
CA LEU A 168 -3.21 -7.75 -27.08
C LEU A 168 -3.52 -8.63 -28.32
N SER A 169 -3.90 -8.00 -29.42
CA SER A 169 -4.25 -8.69 -30.67
C SER A 169 -3.11 -9.53 -31.27
N ASN A 170 -1.87 -9.21 -30.92
CA ASN A 170 -0.67 -9.96 -31.31
C ASN A 170 -0.32 -11.14 -30.38
N GLY A 171 -1.18 -11.45 -29.40
CA GLY A 171 -0.97 -12.52 -28.42
C GLY A 171 -0.02 -12.16 -27.27
N THR A 172 0.50 -10.93 -27.21
CA THR A 172 1.30 -10.46 -26.06
C THR A 172 0.41 -9.87 -24.96
N VAL A 173 0.93 -9.82 -23.73
CA VAL A 173 0.24 -9.20 -22.60
C VAL A 173 0.71 -7.74 -22.50
N GLY A 174 -0.24 -6.81 -22.53
CA GLY A 174 0.02 -5.38 -22.37
C GLY A 174 -0.68 -4.80 -21.13
N VAL A 175 -0.13 -3.71 -20.61
CA VAL A 175 -0.75 -2.97 -19.49
C VAL A 175 -2.03 -2.31 -20.01
N ASN A 176 -3.16 -2.62 -19.37
CA ASN A 176 -4.46 -2.02 -19.66
C ASN A 176 -4.69 -0.71 -18.87
N LYS A 177 -4.49 -0.77 -17.56
CA LYS A 177 -4.59 0.39 -16.68
C LYS A 177 -3.47 0.32 -15.64
N LYS A 178 -2.65 1.37 -15.55
CA LYS A 178 -1.67 1.53 -14.47
C LYS A 178 -2.37 1.96 -13.19
N SER A 179 -1.82 1.61 -12.03
CA SER A 179 -2.17 2.29 -10.78
C SER A 179 -1.62 3.71 -10.80
N THR A 180 -2.25 4.64 -10.07
CA THR A 180 -1.82 6.04 -10.02
C THR A 180 -1.67 6.54 -8.60
N PHE A 181 -0.66 7.40 -8.37
CA PHE A 181 -0.48 8.14 -7.13
C PHE A 181 -0.25 9.61 -7.47
N ASP A 182 -1.14 10.46 -6.98
CA ASP A 182 -1.09 11.88 -7.26
C ASP A 182 -1.14 12.74 -5.99
N ASN A 183 -0.18 13.69 -5.90
CA ASN A 183 -0.15 14.76 -4.92
C ASN A 183 0.17 14.33 -3.46
N PHE A 184 1.00 13.32 -3.22
CA PHE A 184 1.45 12.90 -1.90
C PHE A 184 2.81 13.50 -1.50
N PHE A 185 3.05 13.62 -0.19
CA PHE A 185 4.41 13.79 0.29
C PHE A 185 5.23 12.51 0.05
N LYS A 186 4.66 11.34 0.39
CA LYS A 186 5.21 10.03 0.02
C LYS A 186 4.09 9.15 -0.52
N ALA A 187 4.16 8.80 -1.80
CA ALA A 187 3.09 8.02 -2.39
C ALA A 187 3.08 6.58 -1.87
N VAL A 188 4.21 5.89 -1.92
CA VAL A 188 4.39 4.55 -1.37
C VAL A 188 5.55 4.56 -0.39
N VAL A 189 5.30 4.07 0.83
CA VAL A 189 6.31 3.96 1.90
C VAL A 189 6.46 2.50 2.30
N SER A 190 7.71 2.03 2.35
CA SER A 190 8.09 0.77 2.96
C SER A 190 9.13 1.03 4.03
N THR A 191 8.79 0.74 5.29
CA THR A 191 9.69 0.88 6.44
C THR A 191 9.74 -0.40 7.25
N LYS A 192 10.84 -0.61 8.01
CA LYS A 192 11.03 -1.80 8.81
C LYS A 192 11.86 -1.52 10.06
N ASP A 193 11.76 -2.38 11.08
CA ASP A 193 12.53 -2.30 12.32
C ASP A 193 13.92 -2.94 12.22
N GLY A 194 14.36 -3.35 11.04
CA GLY A 194 15.67 -3.98 10.85
C GLY A 194 15.81 -4.62 9.49
N LEU A 195 17.04 -4.99 9.15
CA LEU A 195 17.41 -5.46 7.81
C LEU A 195 16.95 -6.90 7.49
N VAL A 196 16.45 -7.65 8.48
CA VAL A 196 16.11 -9.07 8.30
C VAL A 196 14.59 -9.24 8.23
N GLY A 197 14.11 -9.92 7.19
CA GLY A 197 12.72 -10.33 7.05
C GLY A 197 12.32 -10.57 5.59
N GLU A 198 11.43 -11.52 5.42
CA GLU A 198 10.98 -12.04 4.13
C GLU A 198 9.85 -11.17 3.48
N ARG A 199 9.50 -10.05 4.08
CA ARG A 199 8.41 -9.21 3.58
C ARG A 199 8.95 -8.21 2.58
N THR A 200 8.59 -8.43 1.33
CA THR A 200 9.02 -7.62 0.19
C THR A 200 7.88 -6.73 -0.30
N PHE A 201 8.20 -5.54 -0.78
CA PHE A 201 7.25 -4.75 -1.53
C PHE A 201 7.55 -4.80 -3.03
N THR A 202 6.50 -4.72 -3.83
CA THR A 202 6.58 -4.60 -5.28
C THR A 202 5.70 -3.46 -5.74
N VAL A 203 6.26 -2.56 -6.53
CA VAL A 203 5.55 -1.50 -7.23
C VAL A 203 5.79 -1.69 -8.72
N LYS A 204 4.71 -1.90 -9.48
CA LYS A 204 4.81 -2.25 -10.89
C LYS A 204 3.71 -1.58 -11.69
N ALA A 205 4.01 -1.20 -12.93
CA ALA A 205 3.05 -0.57 -13.83
C ALA A 205 2.23 0.54 -13.15
N THR A 206 2.93 1.50 -12.54
CA THR A 206 2.35 2.58 -11.72
C THR A 206 2.80 3.94 -12.23
N ASN A 207 1.92 4.93 -12.20
CA ASN A 207 2.22 6.33 -12.50
C ASN A 207 2.28 7.15 -11.21
N PHE A 208 3.31 7.96 -11.08
CA PHE A 208 3.53 8.86 -9.96
C PHE A 208 3.59 10.30 -10.47
N THR A 209 2.65 11.15 -10.05
CA THR A 209 2.56 12.56 -10.43
C THR A 209 2.45 13.44 -9.19
N ASN A 210 3.02 14.62 -9.23
CA ASN A 210 2.93 15.62 -8.15
C ASN A 210 3.39 15.13 -6.74
N ASN A 211 4.20 14.08 -6.66
CA ASN A 211 4.67 13.58 -5.38
C ASN A 211 6.01 14.18 -4.99
N GLN A 212 6.26 14.37 -3.69
CA GLN A 212 7.60 14.70 -3.19
C GLN A 212 8.51 13.47 -3.33
N TYR A 213 8.02 12.29 -2.95
CA TYR A 213 8.64 10.99 -3.17
C TYR A 213 7.62 10.01 -3.74
N GLY A 214 7.90 9.44 -4.90
CA GLY A 214 7.04 8.39 -5.48
C GLY A 214 7.12 7.11 -4.66
N VAL A 215 8.31 6.55 -4.47
CA VAL A 215 8.58 5.41 -3.59
C VAL A 215 9.63 5.80 -2.55
N SER A 216 9.35 5.56 -1.28
CA SER A 216 10.26 5.77 -0.17
C SER A 216 10.49 4.47 0.60
N ALA A 217 11.69 3.91 0.54
CA ALA A 217 12.07 2.68 1.23
C ALA A 217 13.13 2.99 2.31
N HIS A 218 12.88 2.55 3.55
CA HIS A 218 13.82 2.72 4.66
C HIS A 218 13.94 1.43 5.44
N LEU A 219 15.16 0.94 5.63
CA LEU A 219 15.46 -0.36 6.27
C LEU A 219 14.74 -1.56 5.62
N SER A 220 14.22 -1.40 4.40
CA SER A 220 13.53 -2.47 3.67
C SER A 220 14.54 -3.44 3.09
N GLY A 221 14.45 -4.72 3.46
CA GLY A 221 15.43 -5.73 3.00
C GLY A 221 15.38 -5.94 1.49
N TYR A 222 14.18 -6.02 0.92
CA TYR A 222 13.95 -6.28 -0.51
C TYR A 222 12.83 -5.42 -1.04
N GLY A 223 13.03 -4.82 -2.20
CA GLY A 223 12.03 -4.05 -2.91
C GLY A 223 12.19 -4.19 -4.42
N THR A 224 11.09 -4.07 -5.16
CA THR A 224 11.09 -4.05 -6.62
C THR A 224 10.23 -2.91 -7.11
N VAL A 225 10.78 -2.09 -7.99
CA VAL A 225 10.05 -1.07 -8.75
C VAL A 225 10.27 -1.38 -10.23
N LEU A 226 9.17 -1.52 -10.99
CA LEU A 226 9.24 -2.05 -12.35
C LEU A 226 8.21 -1.40 -13.27
N ASN A 227 8.60 -1.02 -14.48
CA ASN A 227 7.72 -0.52 -15.53
C ASN A 227 6.79 0.63 -15.07
N SER A 228 7.30 1.51 -14.21
CA SER A 228 6.57 2.63 -13.63
C SER A 228 7.05 3.96 -14.19
N ASN A 229 6.19 4.98 -14.12
CA ASN A 229 6.50 6.32 -14.61
C ASN A 229 6.51 7.29 -13.42
N PHE A 230 7.56 8.08 -13.32
CA PHE A 230 7.74 9.08 -12.28
C PHE A 230 7.86 10.46 -12.92
N GLU A 231 6.91 11.33 -12.64
CA GLU A 231 7.01 12.75 -12.93
C GLU A 231 7.56 13.46 -11.68
N VAL A 232 8.80 13.92 -11.75
CA VAL A 232 9.55 14.46 -10.61
C VAL A 232 9.63 15.97 -10.72
N GLY A 233 9.60 16.68 -9.58
CA GLY A 233 9.94 18.10 -9.54
C GLY A 233 8.77 19.06 -9.47
N GLN A 234 7.56 18.60 -9.19
CA GLN A 234 6.42 19.50 -9.01
C GLN A 234 6.30 20.07 -7.58
N ARG A 235 6.91 19.45 -6.58
CA ARG A 235 6.89 19.92 -5.19
C ARG A 235 8.19 20.56 -4.76
N ARG A 236 8.09 21.64 -3.96
CA ARG A 236 9.18 22.57 -3.64
C ARG A 236 9.84 22.35 -2.27
N TYR A 237 9.68 21.20 -1.61
CA TYR A 237 10.23 20.99 -0.28
C TYR A 237 11.36 19.95 -0.30
N GLY A 238 12.56 20.37 0.02
CA GLY A 238 13.73 19.49 0.12
C GLY A 238 14.21 19.00 -1.25
N CYS A 239 14.68 17.78 -1.31
CA CYS A 239 15.17 17.11 -2.52
C CYS A 239 14.12 16.10 -3.02
N PRO A 240 13.19 16.48 -3.93
CA PRO A 240 12.21 15.56 -4.46
C PRO A 240 12.87 14.43 -5.24
N ALA A 241 12.34 13.22 -5.15
CA ALA A 241 12.84 12.08 -5.89
C ALA A 241 11.71 11.14 -6.34
N GLY A 242 11.87 10.55 -7.52
CA GLY A 242 11.00 9.46 -7.94
C GLY A 242 11.08 8.29 -6.96
N ILE A 243 12.31 7.85 -6.64
CA ILE A 243 12.59 6.79 -5.67
C ILE A 243 13.63 7.30 -4.66
N TYR A 244 13.31 7.17 -3.38
CA TYR A 244 14.23 7.40 -2.27
C TYR A 244 14.41 6.11 -1.49
N ALA A 245 15.63 5.60 -1.41
CA ALA A 245 15.97 4.40 -0.67
C ALA A 245 17.11 4.68 0.33
N GLU A 246 16.91 4.30 1.58
CA GLU A 246 17.90 4.42 2.63
C GLU A 246 18.00 3.09 3.39
N LEU A 247 19.21 2.59 3.58
CA LEU A 247 19.47 1.30 4.23
C LEU A 247 18.63 0.15 3.63
N THR A 248 18.48 0.15 2.30
CA THR A 248 17.71 -0.85 1.55
C THR A 248 18.65 -1.59 0.61
N PRO A 249 19.27 -2.69 1.05
CA PRO A 249 20.40 -3.30 0.35
C PRO A 249 20.04 -3.99 -0.96
N GLN A 250 18.79 -4.37 -1.16
CA GLN A 250 18.35 -5.07 -2.37
C GLN A 250 17.09 -4.42 -2.95
N LEU A 251 17.28 -3.28 -3.59
CA LEU A 251 16.25 -2.62 -4.37
C LEU A 251 16.51 -2.86 -5.86
N THR A 252 15.56 -3.50 -6.54
CA THR A 252 15.56 -3.66 -8.00
C THR A 252 14.74 -2.54 -8.63
N ILE A 253 15.33 -1.81 -9.58
CA ILE A 253 14.67 -0.75 -10.36
C ILE A 253 14.86 -1.14 -11.84
N GLU A 254 13.78 -1.37 -12.56
CA GLU A 254 13.83 -1.91 -13.92
C GLU A 254 12.72 -1.35 -14.80
N GLN A 255 13.05 -0.95 -16.02
CA GLN A 255 12.10 -0.44 -17.01
C GLN A 255 11.28 0.77 -16.54
N ASP A 256 11.78 1.54 -15.58
CA ASP A 256 11.12 2.72 -15.07
C ASP A 256 11.51 3.98 -15.88
N THR A 257 10.56 4.90 -16.00
CA THR A 257 10.76 6.17 -16.69
C THR A 257 10.67 7.32 -15.70
N PHE A 258 11.67 8.20 -15.72
CA PHE A 258 11.71 9.41 -14.91
C PHE A 258 11.66 10.63 -15.84
N THR A 259 10.64 11.47 -15.65
CA THR A 259 10.46 12.72 -16.37
C THR A 259 10.45 13.90 -15.43
N MET A 260 11.00 15.02 -15.87
CA MET A 260 11.00 16.26 -15.09
C MET A 260 9.76 17.09 -15.46
N ALA A 261 8.97 17.47 -14.45
CA ALA A 261 7.72 18.21 -14.66
C ALA A 261 7.95 19.66 -15.14
N GLN A 262 8.98 20.33 -14.62
CA GLN A 262 9.37 21.71 -14.98
C GLN A 262 10.86 21.93 -14.76
N VAL A 263 11.45 22.87 -15.51
CA VAL A 263 12.82 23.32 -15.29
C VAL A 263 12.82 24.32 -14.12
N HIS A 264 13.13 23.85 -12.92
CA HIS A 264 13.38 24.69 -11.75
C HIS A 264 14.87 24.68 -11.39
N PRO A 265 15.40 25.75 -10.73
CA PRO A 265 16.81 25.80 -10.33
C PRO A 265 17.16 24.88 -9.15
N GLU A 266 16.19 24.16 -8.59
CA GLU A 266 16.39 23.23 -7.47
C GLU A 266 16.79 21.84 -7.98
N GLU A 267 17.51 21.09 -7.16
CA GLU A 267 17.96 19.74 -7.50
C GLU A 267 16.82 18.73 -7.37
N TYR A 268 16.51 18.03 -8.45
CA TYR A 268 15.53 16.94 -8.51
C TYR A 268 16.23 15.64 -8.89
N TYR A 269 15.79 14.55 -8.30
CA TYR A 269 16.44 13.26 -8.51
C TYR A 269 15.44 12.23 -9.02
N GLY A 270 15.81 11.48 -10.06
CA GLY A 270 15.09 10.26 -10.42
C GLY A 270 15.16 9.24 -9.29
N VAL A 271 16.38 8.99 -8.78
CA VAL A 271 16.65 8.03 -7.71
C VAL A 271 17.68 8.59 -6.74
N ILE A 272 17.40 8.44 -5.44
CA ILE A 272 18.36 8.69 -4.35
C ILE A 272 18.54 7.38 -3.58
N ILE A 273 19.78 6.92 -3.44
CA ILE A 273 20.12 5.74 -2.63
C ILE A 273 21.17 6.18 -1.59
N LYS A 274 20.86 5.98 -0.31
CA LYS A 274 21.75 6.33 0.81
C LYS A 274 22.08 5.11 1.66
N ASP A 275 23.36 5.03 2.08
CA ASP A 275 23.88 4.09 3.07
C ASP A 275 23.41 2.64 2.92
N SER A 276 23.44 2.15 1.68
CA SER A 276 23.10 0.75 1.38
C SER A 276 24.20 -0.23 1.81
N LYS A 277 25.17 0.20 2.61
CA LYS A 277 26.19 -0.69 3.10
C LYS A 277 25.56 -1.78 3.95
N SER A 278 25.73 -3.01 3.56
CA SER A 278 25.59 -4.15 4.45
C SER A 278 26.44 -3.88 5.67
N VAL A 279 25.83 -3.70 6.82
CA VAL A 279 26.54 -3.70 8.09
C VAL A 279 26.98 -5.13 8.33
N ASN A 280 28.08 -5.54 7.73
CA ASN A 280 28.86 -6.66 8.19
C ASN A 280 29.61 -6.16 9.43
N GLN A 281 29.02 -6.32 10.58
CA GLN A 281 29.70 -6.38 11.87
C GLN A 281 29.29 -7.66 12.58
#